data_b30a3bc430792f20fcd605f3cdb1d370
#
_entry.id   b30a3bc430792f20fcd605f3cdb1d370
#
_cell.length_a   1.000
_cell.length_b   1.000
_cell.length_c   1.000
_cell.angle_alpha   90.00
_cell.angle_beta   90.00
_cell.angle_gamma   90.00
#
_symmetry.space_group_name_H-M   'P 1'
#
loop_
_entity.id
_entity.type
_entity.pdbx_description
1 polymer ?
#
loop_
_entity_poly.entity_id
_entity_poly.type
_entity_poly.pdbx_seq_one_letter_code
_entity_poly.pdbx_strand_id
1 'polypeptide(L)'
;MRKIEVLRNCTTQRDLARILGYPERKFTQILFTQNVIHQYKKFEISKKSGGLRTIYAPKDELKELQRRLSTYLQDCHKEIELHRLSNHQQISIKSFSSFAFRPKIKLELSNRILHFDIYNHALKHTNKKFVLNLDLENFFETITFSRIVGYFIKNESFLLEKDI
;
A
#
# COMPACT_ATOMS: atom_id res chain seq x y z
N MET A 1 -12.90 15.91 -6.97
CA MET A 1 -11.42 15.81 -7.13
C MET A 1 -10.99 14.41 -6.71
N ARG A 2 -10.16 13.74 -7.51
CA ARG A 2 -9.67 12.38 -7.21
C ARG A 2 -8.70 12.42 -6.02
N LYS A 3 -8.68 11.38 -5.20
CA LYS A 3 -7.77 11.30 -4.03
C LYS A 3 -6.30 11.41 -4.42
N ILE A 4 -5.92 10.84 -5.57
CA ILE A 4 -4.55 10.95 -6.07
C ILE A 4 -4.16 12.40 -6.41
N GLU A 5 -5.09 13.21 -6.92
CA GLU A 5 -4.85 14.64 -7.19
C GLU A 5 -4.72 15.41 -5.88
N VAL A 6 -5.55 15.10 -4.89
CA VAL A 6 -5.44 15.69 -3.55
C VAL A 6 -4.07 15.37 -2.94
N LEU A 7 -3.61 14.11 -3.07
CA LEU A 7 -2.31 13.69 -2.56
C LEU A 7 -1.15 14.43 -3.25
N ARG A 8 -1.20 14.59 -4.58
CA ARG A 8 -0.19 15.33 -5.35
C ARG A 8 -0.09 16.82 -4.97
N ASN A 9 -1.21 17.40 -4.57
CA ASN A 9 -1.27 18.80 -4.14
C ASN A 9 -0.90 18.98 -2.66
N CYS A 10 -0.59 17.89 -1.93
CA CYS A 10 -0.04 18.00 -0.59
C CYS A 10 1.41 18.48 -0.68
N THR A 11 1.71 19.63 -0.10
CA THR A 11 3.06 20.20 -0.02
C THR A 11 3.54 20.33 1.42
N THR A 12 2.66 20.10 2.39
CA THR A 12 2.97 20.25 3.80
C THR A 12 2.47 19.07 4.62
N GLN A 13 3.10 18.85 5.77
CA GLN A 13 2.65 17.91 6.78
C GLN A 13 1.21 18.17 7.25
N ARG A 14 0.80 19.46 7.30
CA ARG A 14 -0.57 19.88 7.61
C ARG A 14 -1.57 19.32 6.59
N ASP A 15 -1.23 19.37 5.31
CA ASP A 15 -2.09 18.84 4.26
C ASP A 15 -2.25 17.33 4.39
N LEU A 16 -1.15 16.62 4.67
CA LEU A 16 -1.18 15.18 4.92
C LEU A 16 -2.03 14.84 6.16
N ALA A 17 -1.89 15.58 7.25
CA ALA A 17 -2.71 15.41 8.45
C ALA A 17 -4.22 15.58 8.11
N ARG A 18 -4.55 16.62 7.33
CA ARG A 18 -5.92 16.92 6.92
C ARG A 18 -6.55 15.79 6.11
N ILE A 19 -5.85 15.26 5.10
CA ILE A 19 -6.38 14.17 4.27
C ILE A 19 -6.51 12.86 5.03
N LEU A 20 -5.70 12.65 6.07
CA LEU A 20 -5.80 11.49 6.95
C LEU A 20 -6.80 11.68 8.11
N GLY A 21 -7.44 12.86 8.19
CA GLY A 21 -8.46 13.17 9.21
C GLY A 21 -7.86 13.34 10.61
N TYR A 22 -6.67 13.93 10.71
CA TYR A 22 -6.03 14.26 11.97
C TYR A 22 -5.93 15.77 12.18
N PRO A 23 -6.15 16.26 13.43
CA PRO A 23 -5.67 17.58 13.83
C PRO A 23 -4.14 17.62 13.70
N GLU A 24 -3.60 18.71 13.18
CA GLU A 24 -2.15 18.87 12.92
C GLU A 24 -1.30 18.58 14.18
N ARG A 25 -1.70 19.13 15.32
CA ARG A 25 -1.01 18.88 16.60
C ARG A 25 -0.95 17.40 16.96
N LYS A 26 -2.06 16.65 16.78
CA LYS A 26 -2.09 15.22 17.08
C LYS A 26 -1.23 14.42 16.11
N PHE A 27 -1.26 14.77 14.83
CA PHE A 27 -0.46 14.15 13.80
C PHE A 27 1.04 14.30 14.10
N THR A 28 1.48 15.54 14.39
CA THR A 28 2.86 15.84 14.78
C THR A 28 3.27 15.09 16.05
N GLN A 29 2.38 15.03 17.05
CA GLN A 29 2.63 14.27 18.28
C GLN A 29 2.88 12.79 17.99
N ILE A 30 2.09 12.14 17.16
CA ILE A 30 2.27 10.73 16.83
C ILE A 30 3.62 10.50 16.12
N LEU A 31 4.02 11.40 15.22
CA LEU A 31 5.21 11.18 14.40
C LEU A 31 6.52 11.58 15.09
N PHE A 32 6.53 12.64 15.91
CA PHE A 32 7.77 13.27 16.35
C PHE A 32 7.97 13.36 17.86
N THR A 33 6.92 13.32 18.67
CA THR A 33 7.07 13.53 20.12
C THR A 33 7.56 12.31 20.86
N GLN A 34 7.34 11.12 20.29
CA GLN A 34 7.80 9.86 20.88
C GLN A 34 8.93 9.26 20.05
N ASN A 35 9.99 8.79 20.70
CA ASN A 35 11.01 8.01 20.01
C ASN A 35 10.32 6.83 19.28
N VAL A 36 10.60 6.68 17.99
CA VAL A 36 9.98 5.67 17.12
C VAL A 36 10.04 4.26 17.73
N ILE A 37 11.14 3.94 18.44
CA ILE A 37 11.31 2.64 19.11
C ILE A 37 10.23 2.41 20.17
N HIS A 38 9.82 3.45 20.90
CA HIS A 38 8.79 3.35 21.93
C HIS A 38 7.36 3.24 21.37
N GLN A 39 7.19 3.46 20.08
CA GLN A 39 5.89 3.31 19.42
C GLN A 39 5.59 1.88 18.96
N TYR A 40 6.54 0.96 19.14
CA TYR A 40 6.37 -0.46 18.80
C TYR A 40 6.48 -1.33 20.05
N LYS A 41 5.68 -2.41 20.07
CA LYS A 41 5.84 -3.53 21.00
C LYS A 41 6.64 -4.62 20.30
N LYS A 42 7.74 -5.03 20.92
CA LYS A 42 8.56 -6.16 20.45
C LYS A 42 8.10 -7.44 21.13
N PHE A 43 7.85 -8.50 20.37
CA PHE A 43 7.59 -9.84 20.89
C PHE A 43 8.05 -10.89 19.89
N GLU A 44 8.13 -12.15 20.33
CA GLU A 44 8.58 -13.25 19.51
C GLU A 44 7.46 -14.25 19.29
N ILE A 45 7.42 -14.84 18.11
CA ILE A 45 6.52 -15.92 17.73
C ILE A 45 7.30 -17.10 17.17
N SER A 46 6.84 -18.32 17.45
CA SER A 46 7.44 -19.53 16.89
C SER A 46 7.16 -19.65 15.40
N LYS A 47 8.18 -20.01 14.62
CA LYS A 47 8.03 -20.36 13.21
C LYS A 47 7.57 -21.81 13.08
N LYS A 48 6.75 -22.12 12.07
CA LYS A 48 6.35 -23.51 11.75
C LYS A 48 7.54 -24.40 11.39
N SER A 49 8.58 -23.82 10.80
CA SER A 49 9.85 -24.49 10.42
C SER A 49 10.86 -24.60 11.57
N GLY A 50 10.50 -24.22 12.79
CA GLY A 50 11.40 -24.12 13.94
C GLY A 50 12.08 -22.75 14.06
N GLY A 51 12.49 -22.40 15.29
CA GLY A 51 13.07 -21.10 15.65
C GLY A 51 12.04 -20.03 15.97
N LEU A 52 12.52 -18.81 16.23
CA LEU A 52 11.72 -17.66 16.62
C LEU A 52 11.73 -16.59 15.53
N ARG A 53 10.65 -15.83 15.46
CA ARG A 53 10.54 -14.62 14.64
C ARG A 53 10.20 -13.46 15.55
N THR A 54 11.04 -12.45 15.55
CA THR A 54 10.76 -11.17 16.23
C THR A 54 9.73 -10.37 15.45
N ILE A 55 8.71 -9.88 16.15
CA ILE A 55 7.66 -9.02 15.60
C ILE A 55 7.73 -7.67 16.30
N TYR A 56 7.63 -6.62 15.51
CA TYR A 56 7.47 -5.24 15.97
C TYR A 56 6.06 -4.76 15.63
N ALA A 57 5.17 -4.76 16.61
CA ALA A 57 3.79 -4.32 16.42
C ALA A 57 3.64 -2.84 16.80
N PRO A 58 3.12 -1.98 15.93
CA PRO A 58 2.86 -0.59 16.27
C PRO A 58 1.82 -0.48 17.38
N LYS A 59 1.99 0.50 18.28
CA LYS A 59 0.99 0.85 19.28
C LYS A 59 -0.24 1.49 18.64
N ASP A 60 -1.34 1.55 19.35
CA ASP A 60 -2.68 1.84 18.82
C ASP A 60 -2.76 3.14 18.01
N GLU A 61 -2.16 4.23 18.48
CA GLU A 61 -2.18 5.51 17.77
C GLU A 61 -1.41 5.45 16.44
N LEU A 62 -0.20 4.88 16.45
CA LEU A 62 0.61 4.71 15.24
C LEU A 62 -0.04 3.70 14.31
N LYS A 63 -0.60 2.62 14.84
CA LYS A 63 -1.33 1.60 14.07
C LYS A 63 -2.53 2.19 13.34
N GLU A 64 -3.29 3.05 14.01
CA GLU A 64 -4.44 3.72 13.40
C GLU A 64 -4.00 4.72 12.31
N LEU A 65 -2.92 5.48 12.54
CA LEU A 65 -2.34 6.35 11.55
C LEU A 65 -1.90 5.56 10.30
N GLN A 66 -1.15 4.48 10.50
CA GLN A 66 -0.70 3.60 9.41
C GLN A 66 -1.89 2.98 8.65
N ARG A 67 -2.95 2.58 9.35
CA ARG A 67 -4.17 2.05 8.75
C ARG A 67 -4.84 3.08 7.85
N ARG A 68 -5.00 4.32 8.31
CA ARG A 68 -5.61 5.40 7.51
C ARG A 68 -4.76 5.73 6.29
N LEU A 69 -3.44 5.84 6.46
CA LEU A 69 -2.52 6.06 5.35
C LEU A 69 -2.61 4.93 4.32
N SER A 70 -2.56 3.68 4.77
CA SER A 70 -2.68 2.51 3.89
C SER A 70 -4.00 2.51 3.11
N THR A 71 -5.12 2.79 3.79
CA THR A 71 -6.44 2.90 3.13
C THR A 71 -6.45 4.01 2.08
N TYR A 72 -5.90 5.17 2.41
CA TYR A 72 -5.84 6.31 1.48
C TYR A 72 -5.00 5.99 0.24
N LEU A 73 -3.82 5.39 0.42
CA LEU A 73 -2.94 4.98 -0.67
C LEU A 73 -3.59 3.88 -1.54
N GLN A 74 -4.32 2.95 -0.94
CA GLN A 74 -5.07 1.94 -1.70
C GLN A 74 -6.18 2.57 -2.54
N ASP A 75 -6.88 3.57 -2.03
CA ASP A 75 -7.88 4.32 -2.79
C ASP A 75 -7.24 5.09 -3.96
N CYS A 76 -6.10 5.76 -3.73
CA CYS A 76 -5.33 6.38 -4.81
C CYS A 76 -4.92 5.37 -5.88
N HIS A 77 -4.40 4.22 -5.47
CA HIS A 77 -4.02 3.15 -6.40
C HIS A 77 -5.23 2.63 -7.20
N LYS A 78 -6.38 2.49 -6.55
CA LYS A 78 -7.63 2.10 -7.22
C LYS A 78 -8.03 3.13 -8.29
N GLU A 79 -7.96 4.42 -7.98
CA GLU A 79 -8.28 5.50 -8.93
C GLU A 79 -7.34 5.50 -10.14
N ILE A 80 -6.03 5.30 -9.90
CA ILE A 80 -5.01 5.18 -10.96
C ILE A 80 -5.34 4.00 -11.87
N GLU A 81 -5.63 2.84 -11.29
CA GLU A 81 -5.96 1.64 -12.06
C GLU A 81 -7.26 1.81 -12.85
N LEU A 82 -8.31 2.38 -12.26
CA LEU A 82 -9.55 2.65 -12.96
C LEU A 82 -9.34 3.61 -14.14
N HIS A 83 -8.55 4.66 -13.95
CA HIS A 83 -8.21 5.59 -15.03
C HIS A 83 -7.41 4.90 -16.15
N ARG A 84 -6.43 4.07 -15.79
CA ARG A 84 -5.68 3.27 -16.77
C ARG A 84 -6.58 2.33 -17.57
N LEU A 85 -7.58 1.75 -16.91
CA LEU A 85 -8.49 0.78 -17.48
C LEU A 85 -9.63 1.42 -18.28
N SER A 86 -9.99 2.68 -18.04
CA SER A 86 -11.06 3.37 -18.75
C SER A 86 -10.80 3.46 -20.27
N ASN A 87 -9.54 3.39 -20.67
CA ASN A 87 -9.12 3.42 -22.08
C ASN A 87 -9.11 2.04 -22.76
N HIS A 88 -9.45 0.96 -22.05
CA HIS A 88 -9.45 -0.40 -22.58
C HIS A 88 -10.86 -0.99 -22.62
N GLN A 89 -11.30 -1.42 -23.81
CA GLN A 89 -12.64 -1.99 -24.02
C GLN A 89 -12.87 -3.34 -23.32
N GLN A 90 -11.82 -4.13 -23.08
CA GLN A 90 -11.89 -5.42 -22.40
C GLN A 90 -10.89 -5.50 -21.24
N ILE A 91 -11.42 -5.47 -20.02
CA ILE A 91 -10.62 -5.66 -18.82
C ILE A 91 -10.75 -7.08 -18.33
N SER A 92 -9.62 -7.79 -18.28
CA SER A 92 -9.51 -9.12 -17.69
C SER A 92 -8.69 -9.07 -16.40
N ILE A 93 -9.05 -9.88 -15.40
CA ILE A 93 -8.25 -10.08 -14.20
C ILE A 93 -6.81 -10.53 -14.54
N LYS A 94 -6.63 -11.18 -15.69
CA LYS A 94 -5.32 -11.62 -16.18
C LYS A 94 -4.38 -10.47 -16.58
N SER A 95 -4.90 -9.26 -16.80
CA SER A 95 -4.11 -8.08 -17.16
C SER A 95 -3.32 -7.49 -15.97
N PHE A 96 -3.61 -7.94 -14.76
CA PHE A 96 -2.95 -7.43 -13.56
C PHE A 96 -1.73 -8.28 -13.19
N SER A 97 -0.64 -7.63 -12.79
CA SER A 97 0.61 -8.28 -12.37
C SER A 97 0.65 -8.60 -10.88
N SER A 98 -0.01 -7.79 -10.05
CA SER A 98 -0.03 -7.94 -8.59
C SER A 98 -1.43 -8.26 -8.07
N PHE A 99 -1.50 -9.14 -7.08
CA PHE A 99 -2.75 -9.56 -6.41
C PHE A 99 -2.72 -9.32 -4.90
N ALA A 100 -1.54 -9.09 -4.32
CA ALA A 100 -1.41 -8.85 -2.89
C ALA A 100 -1.78 -7.41 -2.52
N PHE A 101 -2.44 -7.25 -1.36
CA PHE A 101 -2.75 -5.96 -0.73
C PHE A 101 -3.52 -4.99 -1.63
N ARG A 102 -4.35 -5.50 -2.52
CA ARG A 102 -5.16 -4.68 -3.45
C ARG A 102 -6.63 -4.67 -3.05
N PRO A 103 -7.30 -3.49 -3.11
CA PRO A 103 -8.73 -3.41 -2.93
C PRO A 103 -9.47 -4.05 -4.12
N LYS A 104 -10.69 -4.50 -3.87
CA LYS A 104 -11.60 -4.91 -4.95
C LYS A 104 -11.92 -3.72 -5.85
N ILE A 105 -11.99 -3.94 -7.15
CA ILE A 105 -12.34 -2.93 -8.15
C ILE A 105 -13.69 -3.27 -8.76
N LYS A 106 -14.68 -2.40 -8.61
CA LYS A 106 -15.96 -2.50 -9.32
C LYS A 106 -15.83 -1.77 -10.66
N LEU A 107 -16.13 -2.47 -11.75
CA LEU A 107 -16.19 -1.90 -13.09
C LEU A 107 -17.59 -1.39 -13.35
N GLU A 108 -17.75 -0.08 -13.50
CA GLU A 108 -19.05 0.59 -13.62
C GLU A 108 -19.83 0.12 -14.85
N LEU A 109 -19.18 0.03 -16.01
CA LEU A 109 -19.81 -0.34 -17.28
C LEU A 109 -20.35 -1.79 -17.33
N SER A 110 -19.75 -2.71 -16.61
CA SER A 110 -20.12 -4.14 -16.65
C SER A 110 -20.69 -4.67 -15.33
N ASN A 111 -20.79 -3.83 -14.32
CA ASN A 111 -21.17 -4.18 -12.94
C ASN A 111 -20.35 -5.35 -12.33
N ARG A 112 -19.21 -5.69 -12.95
CA ARG A 112 -18.31 -6.74 -12.49
C ARG A 112 -17.42 -6.24 -11.37
N ILE A 113 -17.12 -7.14 -10.42
CA ILE A 113 -16.15 -6.87 -9.35
C ILE A 113 -14.90 -7.70 -9.62
N LEU A 114 -13.76 -7.01 -9.72
CA LEU A 114 -12.46 -7.66 -9.79
C LEU A 114 -11.95 -7.93 -8.37
N HIS A 115 -11.73 -9.19 -8.06
CA HIS A 115 -11.19 -9.65 -6.79
C HIS A 115 -9.70 -9.97 -6.95
N PHE A 116 -8.87 -9.36 -6.10
CA PHE A 116 -7.43 -9.61 -6.04
C PHE A 116 -7.15 -10.55 -4.87
N ASP A 117 -7.35 -11.83 -5.10
CA ASP A 117 -7.21 -12.90 -4.11
C ASP A 117 -6.30 -14.02 -4.63
N ILE A 118 -6.01 -14.98 -3.77
CA ILE A 118 -5.14 -16.12 -4.09
C ILE A 118 -5.73 -16.96 -5.23
N TYR A 119 -7.06 -17.11 -5.29
CA TYR A 119 -7.72 -17.88 -6.34
C TYR A 119 -7.52 -17.25 -7.72
N ASN A 120 -7.81 -15.96 -7.85
CA ASN A 120 -7.61 -15.22 -9.10
C ASN A 120 -6.13 -15.11 -9.49
N HIS A 121 -5.22 -15.07 -8.50
CA HIS A 121 -3.79 -15.19 -8.77
C HIS A 121 -3.45 -16.57 -9.34
N ALA A 122 -3.92 -17.65 -8.73
CA ALA A 122 -3.70 -19.00 -9.20
C ALA A 122 -4.22 -19.24 -10.62
N LEU A 123 -5.35 -18.62 -11.00
CA LEU A 123 -5.91 -18.73 -12.36
C LEU A 123 -4.95 -18.21 -13.45
N LYS A 124 -4.00 -17.32 -13.12
CA LYS A 124 -2.98 -16.88 -14.10
C LYS A 124 -1.99 -17.97 -14.47
N HIS A 125 -1.80 -18.94 -13.57
CA HIS A 125 -0.85 -20.04 -13.73
C HIS A 125 -1.50 -21.29 -14.32
N THR A 126 -2.83 -21.31 -14.51
CA THR A 126 -3.51 -22.43 -15.17
C THR A 126 -3.07 -22.58 -16.62
N ASN A 127 -2.97 -23.81 -17.08
CA ASN A 127 -2.56 -24.16 -18.46
C ASN A 127 -1.16 -23.62 -18.83
N LYS A 128 -0.28 -23.39 -17.85
CA LYS A 128 1.12 -23.06 -18.09
C LYS A 128 1.99 -24.31 -17.97
N LYS A 129 2.90 -24.49 -18.92
CA LYS A 129 3.83 -25.64 -18.92
C LYS A 129 4.79 -25.57 -17.73
N PHE A 130 5.17 -24.36 -17.31
CA PHE A 130 6.08 -24.11 -16.20
C PHE A 130 5.55 -22.98 -15.33
N VAL A 131 5.70 -23.12 -14.02
CA VAL A 131 5.42 -22.06 -13.02
C VAL A 131 6.63 -21.97 -12.10
N LEU A 132 7.19 -20.77 -11.98
CA LEU A 132 8.30 -20.47 -11.08
C LEU A 132 7.74 -19.77 -9.84
N ASN A 133 8.00 -20.34 -8.67
CA ASN A 133 7.74 -19.69 -7.38
C ASN A 133 9.06 -19.18 -6.80
N LEU A 134 9.09 -17.88 -6.50
CA LEU A 134 10.20 -17.20 -5.86
C LEU A 134 9.72 -16.52 -4.59
N ASP A 135 10.51 -16.56 -3.54
CA ASP A 135 10.33 -15.78 -2.33
C ASP A 135 11.58 -14.94 -2.08
N LEU A 136 11.40 -13.71 -1.63
CA LEU A 136 12.50 -12.79 -1.35
C LEU A 136 12.80 -12.81 0.14
N GLU A 137 13.96 -13.35 0.49
CA GLU A 137 14.44 -13.36 1.86
C GLU A 137 14.64 -11.93 2.36
N ASN A 138 14.18 -11.66 3.59
CA ASN A 138 14.32 -10.37 4.27
C ASN A 138 13.86 -9.17 3.42
N PHE A 139 12.82 -9.36 2.61
CA PHE A 139 12.33 -8.34 1.68
C PHE A 139 12.05 -6.99 2.37
N PHE A 140 11.36 -6.99 3.50
CA PHE A 140 10.99 -5.75 4.18
C PHE A 140 12.19 -5.02 4.77
N GLU A 141 13.18 -5.73 5.26
CA GLU A 141 14.42 -5.16 5.80
C GLU A 141 15.28 -4.50 4.72
N THR A 142 15.10 -4.89 3.46
CA THR A 142 15.80 -4.27 2.31
C THR A 142 15.14 -2.99 1.82
N ILE A 143 13.91 -2.69 2.26
CA ILE A 143 13.19 -1.47 1.87
C ILE A 143 13.68 -0.30 2.72
N THR A 144 14.62 0.47 2.18
CA THR A 144 15.13 1.67 2.82
C THR A 144 14.22 2.89 2.62
N PHE A 145 14.35 3.89 3.48
CA PHE A 145 13.66 5.16 3.35
C PHE A 145 13.84 5.79 1.96
N SER A 146 15.07 5.82 1.46
CA SER A 146 15.38 6.37 0.14
C SER A 146 14.66 5.65 -1.01
N ARG A 147 14.45 4.32 -0.89
CA ARG A 147 13.67 3.56 -1.88
C ARG A 147 12.20 3.94 -1.85
N ILE A 148 11.63 4.13 -0.65
CA ILE A 148 10.23 4.56 -0.51
C ILE A 148 10.04 5.95 -1.10
N VAL A 149 10.88 6.91 -0.73
CA VAL A 149 10.86 8.28 -1.27
C VAL A 149 11.02 8.25 -2.79
N GLY A 150 12.03 7.53 -3.30
CA GLY A 150 12.26 7.39 -4.73
C GLY A 150 11.08 6.77 -5.48
N TYR A 151 10.34 5.84 -4.87
CA TYR A 151 9.12 5.29 -5.46
C TYR A 151 8.06 6.38 -5.66
N PHE A 152 7.74 7.15 -4.61
CA PHE A 152 6.68 8.16 -4.71
C PHE A 152 7.03 9.33 -5.62
N ILE A 153 8.31 9.71 -5.71
CA ILE A 153 8.76 10.80 -6.58
C ILE A 153 8.85 10.36 -8.06
N LYS A 154 9.40 9.16 -8.30
CA LYS A 154 9.71 8.70 -9.67
C LYS A 154 8.58 7.94 -10.34
N ASN A 155 7.63 7.42 -9.58
CA ASN A 155 6.53 6.66 -10.13
C ASN A 155 5.54 7.61 -10.82
N GLU A 156 5.39 7.46 -12.14
CA GLU A 156 4.50 8.28 -12.98
C GLU A 156 3.05 8.35 -12.48
N SER A 157 2.62 7.33 -11.74
CA SER A 157 1.27 7.28 -11.18
C SER A 157 1.12 8.12 -9.91
N PHE A 158 2.18 8.32 -9.14
CA PHE A 158 2.14 9.14 -7.92
C PHE A 158 2.69 10.54 -8.17
N LEU A 159 3.91 10.68 -8.69
CA LEU A 159 4.58 11.95 -8.98
C LEU A 159 4.45 12.96 -7.83
N LEU A 160 4.80 12.55 -6.62
CA LEU A 160 4.79 13.45 -5.47
C LEU A 160 6.01 14.38 -5.54
N GLU A 161 5.85 15.59 -5.05
CA GLU A 161 6.96 16.52 -4.88
C GLU A 161 7.92 16.06 -3.78
N LYS A 162 9.20 16.50 -3.90
CA LYS A 162 10.29 16.00 -3.06
C LYS A 162 10.22 16.48 -1.61
N ASP A 163 9.50 17.56 -1.35
CA ASP A 163 9.53 18.30 -0.09
C ASP A 163 8.34 18.02 0.85
N ILE A 164 7.67 16.89 0.66
CA ILE A 164 6.56 16.45 1.52
C ILE A 164 7.07 15.57 2.67
#